data_4c9d18d1ff893900cccbaf20ec9e7e7c
#
_entry.id   4c9d18d1ff893900cccbaf20ec9e7e7c
#
_cell.length_a   1.000
_cell.length_b   1.000
_cell.length_c   1.000
_cell.angle_alpha   90.00
_cell.angle_beta   90.00
_cell.angle_gamma   90.00
#
_symmetry.space_group_name_H-M   'P 1'
#
loop_
_entity.id
_entity.type
_entity.pdbx_description
1 polymer ?
#
loop_
_entity_poly.entity_id
_entity_poly.type
_entity_poly.pdbx_seq_one_letter_code
_entity_poly.pdbx_strand_id
1 'polypeptide(L)'
;MSRSERPSGHALSGLRPGARGRIVRVTRDLTGRTERLAALGVTAGASVRLLQTFPGIVFECDQTELAVERVVAQAIFIEID
;
A
#
# COMPACT_ATOMS: atom_id res chain seq x y z
N MET A 1 -3.85 -27.98 7.21
CA MET A 1 -3.52 -27.45 7.05
C MET A 1 -3.60 -26.47 7.06
N SER A 2 -3.41 -26.05 7.34
CA SER A 2 -3.75 -25.07 7.30
C SER A 2 -3.12 -24.18 6.83
N ARG A 3 -3.00 -23.56 6.28
CA ARG A 3 -2.51 -22.66 5.72
C ARG A 3 -3.02 -21.45 5.93
N SER A 4 -3.71 -21.22 6.12
CA SER A 4 -4.41 -20.11 6.15
C SER A 4 -4.07 -19.10 7.11
N GLU A 5 -3.14 -19.25 7.89
CA GLU A 5 -2.78 -18.25 8.81
C GLU A 5 -2.00 -17.16 8.24
N ARG A 6 -1.69 -17.23 6.99
CA ARG A 6 -0.94 -16.21 6.33
C ARG A 6 -1.72 -14.92 6.25
N PRO A 7 -1.21 -13.77 6.64
CA PRO A 7 -1.93 -12.52 6.49
C PRO A 7 -2.21 -12.24 5.02
N SER A 8 -3.32 -11.62 4.75
CA SER A 8 -3.66 -11.23 3.39
C SER A 8 -2.79 -10.07 2.95
N GLY A 9 -2.41 -10.10 1.70
CA GLY A 9 -1.78 -8.95 1.08
C GLY A 9 -0.29 -8.94 1.21
N HIS A 10 0.31 -8.06 0.43
CA HIS A 10 1.73 -7.82 0.41
C HIS A 10 1.98 -6.36 0.72
N ALA A 11 3.00 -6.06 1.50
CA ALA A 11 3.33 -4.68 1.77
C ALA A 11 3.70 -3.98 0.47
N LEU A 12 3.21 -2.77 0.30
CA LEU A 12 3.47 -1.99 -0.90
C LEU A 12 4.97 -1.83 -1.13
N SER A 13 5.75 -1.70 -0.05
CA SER A 13 7.19 -1.51 -0.17
C SER A 13 7.92 -2.72 -0.74
N GLY A 14 7.30 -3.88 -0.76
CA GLY A 14 7.93 -5.09 -1.27
C GLY A 14 7.52 -5.45 -2.68
N LEU A 15 6.72 -4.64 -3.33
CA LEU A 15 6.25 -4.92 -4.67
C LEU A 15 7.14 -4.27 -5.71
N ARG A 16 6.94 -4.64 -6.96
CA ARG A 16 7.69 -4.07 -8.07
C ARG A 16 6.86 -3.05 -8.82
N PRO A 17 7.50 -2.09 -9.47
CA PRO A 17 6.76 -1.14 -10.30
C PRO A 17 5.90 -1.88 -11.32
N GLY A 18 4.69 -1.41 -11.51
CA GLY A 18 3.72 -2.05 -12.38
C GLY A 18 2.74 -2.95 -11.65
N ALA A 19 3.03 -3.33 -10.42
CA ALA A 19 2.11 -4.15 -9.65
C ALA A 19 0.81 -3.39 -9.41
N ARG A 20 -0.30 -4.11 -9.51
CA ARG A 20 -1.62 -3.54 -9.32
C ARG A 20 -2.44 -4.41 -8.41
N GLY A 21 -3.32 -3.80 -7.69
CA GLY A 21 -4.19 -4.55 -6.82
C GLY A 21 -5.07 -3.62 -6.03
N ARG A 22 -5.52 -4.13 -4.90
CA ARG A 22 -6.46 -3.42 -4.07
C ARG A 22 -5.94 -3.41 -2.64
N ILE A 23 -6.09 -2.30 -1.95
CA ILE A 23 -5.67 -2.21 -0.56
C ILE A 23 -6.58 -3.09 0.28
N VAL A 24 -5.98 -3.99 1.06
CA VAL A 24 -6.75 -4.83 1.97
C VAL A 24 -6.67 -4.32 3.40
N ARG A 25 -5.59 -3.62 3.73
CA ARG A 25 -5.50 -3.01 5.06
C ARG A 25 -4.35 -2.02 5.09
N VAL A 26 -4.49 -1.04 5.96
CA VAL A 26 -3.43 -0.07 6.24
C VAL A 26 -3.23 -0.12 7.73
N THR A 27 -2.02 -0.49 8.16
CA THR A 27 -1.75 -0.57 9.59
C THR A 27 -1.30 0.79 10.08
N ARG A 28 -1.49 1.02 11.37
CA ARG A 28 -1.09 2.27 11.97
C ARG A 28 0.42 2.25 12.20
N ASP A 29 1.09 3.33 11.84
CA ASP A 29 2.51 3.43 12.13
C ASP A 29 2.73 4.41 13.28
N LEU A 30 3.94 4.40 13.83
CA LEU A 30 4.25 5.23 15.00
C LEU A 30 4.35 6.70 14.67
N THR A 31 4.49 7.05 13.41
CA THR A 31 4.60 8.45 13.03
C THR A 31 3.25 9.10 12.81
N GLY A 32 2.20 8.31 12.72
CA GLY A 32 0.86 8.83 12.44
C GLY A 32 0.64 9.24 11.00
N ARG A 33 1.60 8.97 10.13
CA ARG A 33 1.49 9.41 8.74
C ARG A 33 0.44 8.64 7.97
N THR A 34 0.20 7.38 8.36
CA THR A 34 -0.81 6.58 7.66
C THR A 34 -2.20 7.14 7.87
N GLU A 35 -2.42 7.86 8.95
CA GLU A 35 -3.75 8.43 9.18
C GLU A 35 -4.07 9.52 8.20
N ARG A 36 -3.06 10.23 7.70
CA ARG A 36 -3.29 11.25 6.70
C ARG A 36 -3.68 10.66 5.37
N LEU A 37 -3.21 9.46 5.11
CA LEU A 37 -3.50 8.81 3.84
C LEU A 37 -4.97 8.48 3.69
N ALA A 38 -5.65 8.19 4.80
CA ALA A 38 -7.07 7.90 4.74
C ALA A 38 -7.85 9.08 4.19
N ALA A 39 -7.42 10.29 4.53
CA ALA A 39 -8.08 11.49 4.03
C ALA A 39 -7.86 11.66 2.53
N LEU A 40 -6.86 10.98 1.96
CA LEU A 40 -6.58 11.03 0.55
C LEU A 40 -7.13 9.83 -0.21
N GLY A 41 -7.90 8.99 0.48
CA GLY A 41 -8.51 7.84 -0.17
C GLY A 41 -7.72 6.56 -0.08
N VAL A 42 -6.60 6.55 0.65
CA VAL A 42 -5.77 5.36 0.78
C VAL A 42 -6.35 4.52 1.91
N THR A 43 -7.36 3.74 1.58
CA THR A 43 -8.09 2.93 2.55
C THR A 43 -8.38 1.58 1.94
N ALA A 44 -8.81 0.63 2.77
CA ALA A 44 -9.15 -0.71 2.29
C ALA A 44 -10.19 -0.60 1.18
N GLY A 45 -9.98 -1.36 0.14
CA GLY A 45 -10.86 -1.38 -1.02
C GLY A 45 -10.42 -0.49 -2.17
N ALA A 46 -9.50 0.44 -1.94
CA ALA A 46 -9.04 1.33 -2.99
C ALA A 46 -8.11 0.61 -3.97
N SER A 47 -8.19 0.99 -5.23
CA SER A 47 -7.32 0.42 -6.26
C SER A 47 -5.99 1.13 -6.28
N VAL A 48 -4.92 0.37 -6.45
CA VAL A 48 -3.56 0.91 -6.42
C VAL A 48 -2.73 0.37 -7.55
N ARG A 49 -1.85 1.18 -8.04
CA ARG A 49 -0.84 0.74 -9.00
C ARG A 49 0.49 1.35 -8.57
N LEU A 50 1.49 0.51 -8.38
CA LEU A 50 2.81 0.96 -7.98
C LEU A 50 3.56 1.46 -9.19
N LEU A 51 4.07 2.68 -9.12
CA LEU A 51 4.74 3.31 -10.23
C LEU A 51 6.25 3.31 -10.10
N GLN A 52 6.75 3.45 -8.88
CA GLN A 52 8.18 3.62 -8.65
C GLN A 52 8.52 3.18 -7.25
N THR A 53 9.70 2.58 -7.09
CA THR A 53 10.15 2.16 -5.76
C THR A 53 11.46 2.79 -5.35
N PHE A 54 12.12 3.50 -6.27
CA PHE A 54 13.40 4.11 -5.96
C PHE A 54 13.55 5.38 -6.80
N PRO A 55 14.05 6.46 -6.19
CA PRO A 55 14.53 6.56 -4.82
C PRO A 55 13.43 6.62 -3.79
N GLY A 56 12.23 6.96 -4.16
CA GLY A 56 11.09 6.98 -3.27
C GLY A 56 10.00 6.10 -3.83
N ILE A 57 8.98 5.86 -3.04
CA ILE A 57 7.87 5.03 -3.45
C ILE A 57 6.74 5.92 -3.94
N VAL A 58 6.34 5.71 -5.20
CA VAL A 58 5.26 6.46 -5.81
C VAL A 58 4.23 5.47 -6.31
N PHE A 59 2.98 5.71 -5.98
CA PHE A 59 1.90 4.86 -6.42
C PHE A 59 0.68 5.69 -6.76
N GLU A 60 -0.19 5.10 -7.55
CA GLU A 60 -1.44 5.72 -7.93
C GLU A 60 -2.56 5.04 -7.17
N CYS A 61 -3.40 5.83 -6.53
CA CYS A 61 -4.52 5.31 -5.78
C CYS A 61 -5.77 6.00 -6.29
N ASP A 62 -6.64 5.25 -6.96
CA ASP A 62 -7.88 5.79 -7.53
C ASP A 62 -7.59 7.05 -8.35
N GLN A 63 -6.58 6.98 -9.20
CA GLN A 63 -6.22 8.05 -10.12
C GLN A 63 -5.50 9.23 -9.46
N THR A 64 -5.15 9.12 -8.20
CA THR A 64 -4.35 10.14 -7.53
C THR A 64 -2.95 9.58 -7.33
N GLU A 65 -1.96 10.29 -7.79
CA GLU A 65 -0.57 9.85 -7.64
C GLU A 65 -0.01 10.37 -6.34
N LEU A 66 0.58 9.48 -5.56
CA LEU A 66 1.08 9.80 -4.23
C LEU A 66 2.50 9.31 -4.07
N ALA A 67 3.31 10.07 -3.36
CA ALA A 67 4.66 9.66 -3.00
C ALA A 67 4.71 9.49 -1.49
N VAL A 68 5.25 8.38 -1.04
CA VAL A 68 5.33 8.10 0.39
C VAL A 68 6.70 7.59 0.75
N GLU A 69 7.04 7.74 2.02
CA GLU A 69 8.27 7.18 2.54
C GLU A 69 8.14 5.67 2.65
N ARG A 70 9.27 5.00 2.63
CA ARG A 70 9.27 3.54 2.67
C ARG A 70 8.60 3.01 3.93
N VAL A 71 8.79 3.69 5.05
CA VAL A 71 8.18 3.24 6.30
C VAL A 71 6.65 3.30 6.20
N VAL A 72 6.12 4.26 5.46
CA VAL A 72 4.68 4.35 5.27
C VAL A 72 4.20 3.26 4.32
N ALA A 73 4.98 2.99 3.27
CA ALA A 73 4.61 1.95 2.32
C ALA A 73 4.61 0.56 2.97
N GLN A 74 5.40 0.38 4.01
CA GLN A 74 5.41 -0.89 4.75
C GLN A 74 4.11 -1.14 5.48
N ALA A 75 3.31 -0.11 5.70
CA ALA A 75 2.06 -0.22 6.43
C ALA A 75 0.85 -0.39 5.51
N ILE A 76 1.06 -0.32 4.21
CA ILE A 76 -0.02 -0.45 3.23
C ILE A 76 0.07 -1.83 2.61
N PHE A 77 -0.98 -2.63 2.79
CA PHE A 77 -1.00 -4.01 2.31
C PHE A 77 -1.96 -4.16 1.14
N ILE A 78 -1.48 -4.78 0.08
CA ILE A 78 -2.15 -4.87 -1.21
C ILE A 78 -2.41 -6.33 -1.54
N GLU A 79 -3.60 -6.62 -2.01
CA GLU A 79 -3.89 -7.90 -2.62
C GLU A 79 -3.75 -7.71 -4.12
N ILE A 80 -2.85 -8.46 -4.74
CA ILE A 80 -2.51 -8.27 -6.15
C ILE A 80 -3.57 -8.87 -7.04
N ASP A 81 -3.89 -8.17 -8.10
CA ASP A 81 -4.87 -8.63 -9.09
C ASP A 81 -4.40 -9.87 -9.86
#